data_772e4ae48cf75ebf6ef963197bf2f515
#
_entry.id   772e4ae48cf75ebf6ef963197bf2f515
#
_cell.length_a   1.000
_cell.length_b   1.000
_cell.length_c   1.000
_cell.angle_alpha   90.00
_cell.angle_beta   90.00
_cell.angle_gamma   90.00
#
_symmetry.space_group_name_H-M   'P 1'
#
loop_
_entity.id
_entity.type
_entity.pdbx_description
1 polymer ?
#
loop_
_entity_poly.entity_id
_entity_poly.type
_entity_poly.pdbx_seq_one_letter_code
_entity_poly.pdbx_strand_id
1 'polypeptide(L)'
;MRKVAVVTGCSYGLGQEIADRLINEGYFVYGLSRTKPSIKLFAAPDTFQWVECDISNAEEVRLAFEKMGVFIDVLVNNAGVFEYGEFSSQSMKTIDKIIDLNVKGTMYVTKAAQKYLSRGSNVFFINSVAGLYEIKNESIYAASKHALTAFAGILGEELRNDGIKVTSIHPGGIDTPMQRTNPNKDRLLDTKEITNTIVHVLNSKATYKTIKLFSEFEWHQ
;
A
#
# COMPACT_ATOMS: atom_id res chain seq x y z
N MET A 1 13.64 21.79 -2.81
CA MET A 1 13.95 20.49 -2.20
C MET A 1 13.29 19.38 -3.01
N ARG A 2 13.91 18.20 -3.10
CA ARG A 2 13.31 17.04 -3.76
C ARG A 2 12.18 16.50 -2.92
N LYS A 3 11.04 16.15 -3.52
CA LYS A 3 9.91 15.53 -2.83
C LYS A 3 10.27 14.13 -2.36
N VAL A 4 9.74 13.72 -1.21
CA VAL A 4 10.02 12.42 -0.58
C VAL A 4 8.78 11.55 -0.58
N ALA A 5 8.95 10.30 -1.00
CA ALA A 5 7.93 9.28 -0.89
C ALA A 5 8.41 8.11 0.00
N VAL A 6 7.48 7.52 0.74
CA VAL A 6 7.70 6.28 1.50
C VAL A 6 6.77 5.22 0.95
N VAL A 7 7.31 4.04 0.59
CA VAL A 7 6.54 2.91 0.04
C VAL A 7 6.80 1.66 0.88
N THR A 8 5.76 1.06 1.44
CA THR A 8 5.87 -0.21 2.15
C THR A 8 5.70 -1.41 1.23
N GLY A 9 6.42 -2.51 1.49
CA GLY A 9 6.34 -3.73 0.68
C GLY A 9 6.98 -3.60 -0.71
N CYS A 10 8.08 -2.85 -0.82
CA CYS A 10 8.75 -2.52 -2.07
C CYS A 10 9.70 -3.58 -2.63
N SER A 11 9.81 -4.75 -1.99
CA SER A 11 10.79 -5.78 -2.38
C SER A 11 10.52 -6.39 -3.75
N TYR A 12 9.26 -6.54 -4.14
CA TYR A 12 8.82 -7.10 -5.43
C TYR A 12 7.35 -6.72 -5.72
N GLY A 13 6.88 -7.03 -6.93
CA GLY A 13 5.49 -6.84 -7.35
C GLY A 13 5.07 -5.39 -7.35
N LEU A 14 3.82 -5.12 -6.99
CA LEU A 14 3.23 -3.79 -7.08
C LEU A 14 4.02 -2.73 -6.31
N GLY A 15 4.51 -3.03 -5.09
CA GLY A 15 5.26 -2.06 -4.31
C GLY A 15 6.57 -1.63 -4.96
N GLN A 16 7.24 -2.55 -5.67
CA GLN A 16 8.43 -2.23 -6.46
C GLN A 16 8.08 -1.32 -7.65
N GLU A 17 7.01 -1.63 -8.37
CA GLU A 17 6.55 -0.82 -9.51
C GLU A 17 6.10 0.58 -9.05
N ILE A 18 5.44 0.70 -7.89
CA ILE A 18 5.09 2.00 -7.30
C ILE A 18 6.37 2.80 -6.97
N ALA A 19 7.37 2.17 -6.35
CA ALA A 19 8.63 2.84 -6.03
C ALA A 19 9.35 3.32 -7.30
N ASP A 20 9.47 2.46 -8.32
CA ASP A 20 10.08 2.80 -9.61
C ASP A 20 9.33 3.96 -10.29
N ARG A 21 7.99 3.90 -10.30
CA ARG A 21 7.18 4.97 -10.87
C ARG A 21 7.37 6.31 -10.15
N LEU A 22 7.38 6.34 -8.83
CA LEU A 22 7.59 7.57 -8.07
C LEU A 22 9.00 8.14 -8.25
N ILE A 23 10.03 7.29 -8.41
CA ILE A 23 11.38 7.72 -8.79
C ILE A 23 11.35 8.44 -10.15
N ASN A 24 10.66 7.86 -11.14
CA ASN A 24 10.52 8.45 -12.47
C ASN A 24 9.72 9.77 -12.46
N GLU A 25 8.83 9.96 -11.49
CA GLU A 25 8.13 11.23 -11.24
C GLU A 25 8.98 12.25 -10.44
N GLY A 26 10.24 11.91 -10.17
CA GLY A 26 11.21 12.83 -9.52
C GLY A 26 11.25 12.78 -7.99
N TYR A 27 10.58 11.83 -7.36
CA TYR A 27 10.66 11.65 -5.89
C TYR A 27 11.97 10.98 -5.47
N PHE A 28 12.43 11.30 -4.26
CA PHE A 28 13.31 10.41 -3.52
C PHE A 28 12.44 9.39 -2.78
N VAL A 29 12.70 8.09 -2.94
CA VAL A 29 11.86 7.05 -2.38
C VAL A 29 12.57 6.29 -1.27
N TYR A 30 11.97 6.25 -0.07
CA TYR A 30 12.30 5.29 0.96
C TYR A 30 11.43 4.06 0.79
N GLY A 31 12.05 2.91 0.57
CA GLY A 31 11.34 1.63 0.43
C GLY A 31 11.47 0.79 1.70
N LEU A 32 10.36 0.55 2.41
CA LEU A 32 10.33 -0.28 3.63
C LEU A 32 9.92 -1.71 3.29
N SER A 33 10.76 -2.67 3.61
CA SER A 33 10.48 -4.10 3.46
C SER A 33 11.47 -4.97 4.22
N ARG A 34 11.10 -6.21 4.54
CA ARG A 34 11.99 -7.20 5.18
C ARG A 34 13.08 -7.70 4.25
N THR A 35 12.78 -7.75 2.97
CA THR A 35 13.69 -8.26 1.94
C THR A 35 14.13 -7.12 1.05
N LYS A 36 15.42 -7.06 0.77
CA LYS A 36 16.02 -6.06 -0.13
C LYS A 36 15.39 -6.15 -1.52
N PRO A 37 14.94 -5.02 -2.10
CA PRO A 37 14.39 -5.01 -3.46
C PRO A 37 15.44 -5.37 -4.51
N SER A 38 14.98 -5.57 -5.75
CA SER A 38 15.88 -5.94 -6.85
C SER A 38 16.89 -4.83 -7.15
N ILE A 39 18.00 -5.22 -7.78
CA ILE A 39 19.12 -4.35 -8.15
C ILE A 39 18.70 -3.13 -9.00
N LYS A 40 17.59 -3.24 -9.74
CA LYS A 40 17.10 -2.17 -10.62
C LYS A 40 16.84 -0.85 -9.87
N LEU A 41 16.27 -0.92 -8.67
CA LEU A 41 16.05 0.26 -7.81
C LEU A 41 17.36 0.83 -7.23
N PHE A 42 18.40 0.00 -7.06
CA PHE A 42 19.70 0.43 -6.56
C PHE A 42 20.62 1.06 -7.64
N ALA A 43 20.25 0.95 -8.92
CA ALA A 43 21.01 1.58 -10.00
C ALA A 43 21.00 3.11 -9.94
N ALA A 44 20.12 3.69 -9.12
CA ALA A 44 20.00 5.14 -8.93
C ALA A 44 20.06 5.48 -7.41
N PRO A 45 21.23 5.37 -6.76
CA PRO A 45 21.37 5.51 -5.31
C PRO A 45 20.93 6.88 -4.78
N ASP A 46 20.99 7.91 -5.63
CA ASP A 46 20.54 9.27 -5.29
C ASP A 46 19.01 9.43 -5.37
N THR A 47 18.26 8.36 -5.66
CA THR A 47 16.80 8.42 -5.81
C THR A 47 16.05 7.43 -4.94
N PHE A 48 16.75 6.43 -4.40
CA PHE A 48 16.14 5.36 -3.62
C PHE A 48 17.01 4.95 -2.44
N GLN A 49 16.35 4.76 -1.30
CA GLN A 49 16.96 4.15 -0.12
C GLN A 49 16.08 3.02 0.42
N TRP A 50 16.63 1.82 0.49
CA TRP A 50 15.98 0.72 1.19
C TRP A 50 16.18 0.83 2.70
N VAL A 51 15.10 0.63 3.43
CA VAL A 51 15.06 0.54 4.89
C VAL A 51 14.53 -0.84 5.26
N GLU A 52 15.39 -1.68 5.85
CA GLU A 52 14.94 -2.98 6.37
C GLU A 52 13.99 -2.75 7.54
N CYS A 53 12.77 -3.29 7.42
CA CYS A 53 11.72 -3.09 8.39
C CYS A 53 10.63 -4.15 8.24
N ASP A 54 10.33 -4.88 9.32
CA ASP A 54 9.08 -5.62 9.45
C ASP A 54 7.99 -4.69 9.99
N ILE A 55 7.06 -4.30 9.14
CA ILE A 55 6.02 -3.36 9.54
C ILE A 55 5.04 -3.94 10.58
N SER A 56 5.01 -5.26 10.80
CA SER A 56 4.24 -5.87 11.90
C SER A 56 4.89 -5.65 13.28
N ASN A 57 6.15 -5.19 13.31
CA ASN A 57 6.87 -4.81 14.52
C ASN A 57 6.83 -3.30 14.72
N ALA A 58 6.07 -2.84 15.72
CA ALA A 58 5.88 -1.41 16.00
C ALA A 58 7.19 -0.67 16.30
N GLU A 59 8.15 -1.33 16.97
CA GLU A 59 9.44 -0.72 17.33
C GLU A 59 10.34 -0.56 16.11
N GLU A 60 10.41 -1.56 15.22
CA GLU A 60 11.15 -1.42 13.96
C GLU A 60 10.60 -0.29 13.11
N VAL A 61 9.27 -0.16 13.03
CA VAL A 61 8.61 0.94 12.32
C VAL A 61 9.00 2.28 12.95
N ARG A 62 8.90 2.42 14.29
CA ARG A 62 9.27 3.65 14.97
C ARG A 62 10.71 4.06 14.66
N LEU A 63 11.66 3.13 14.80
CA LEU A 63 13.08 3.37 14.53
C LEU A 63 13.36 3.71 13.06
N ALA A 64 12.67 3.05 12.13
CA ALA A 64 12.82 3.34 10.70
C ALA A 64 12.45 4.80 10.39
N PHE A 65 11.31 5.29 10.89
CA PHE A 65 10.88 6.66 10.65
C PHE A 65 11.75 7.69 11.39
N GLU A 66 12.22 7.40 12.59
CA GLU A 66 13.15 8.27 13.31
C GLU A 66 14.50 8.39 12.59
N LYS A 67 15.01 7.28 12.06
CA LYS A 67 16.25 7.28 11.28
C LYS A 67 16.11 8.04 9.95
N MET A 68 14.96 7.96 9.28
CA MET A 68 14.70 8.76 8.08
C MET A 68 14.67 10.26 8.40
N GLY A 69 13.94 10.67 9.43
CA GLY A 69 13.95 12.03 9.97
C GLY A 69 13.60 13.14 8.97
N VAL A 70 12.83 12.85 7.92
CA VAL A 70 12.52 13.76 6.81
C VAL A 70 11.02 13.97 6.65
N PHE A 71 10.62 15.14 6.16
CA PHE A 71 9.23 15.36 5.75
C PHE A 71 8.85 14.46 4.58
N ILE A 72 7.60 13.97 4.60
CA ILE A 72 7.07 12.99 3.66
C ILE A 72 5.97 13.66 2.83
N ASP A 73 6.17 13.76 1.52
CA ASP A 73 5.15 14.25 0.59
C ASP A 73 4.13 13.17 0.21
N VAL A 74 4.60 11.90 0.13
CA VAL A 74 3.77 10.76 -0.26
C VAL A 74 4.08 9.56 0.62
N LEU A 75 3.04 9.02 1.27
CA LEU A 75 3.08 7.72 1.95
C LEU A 75 2.23 6.72 1.17
N VAL A 76 2.80 5.58 0.78
CA VAL A 76 2.06 4.49 0.16
C VAL A 76 2.09 3.25 1.06
N ASN A 77 0.99 3.00 1.74
CA ASN A 77 0.73 1.78 2.48
C ASN A 77 0.33 0.67 1.50
N ASN A 78 1.32 -0.08 1.01
CA ASN A 78 1.13 -1.14 0.03
C ASN A 78 1.39 -2.53 0.61
N ALA A 79 2.25 -2.68 1.62
CA ALA A 79 2.58 -3.99 2.19
C ALA A 79 1.33 -4.73 2.65
N GLY A 80 1.25 -6.01 2.30
CA GLY A 80 0.16 -6.87 2.69
C GLY A 80 0.41 -8.32 2.27
N VAL A 81 -0.37 -9.22 2.85
CA VAL A 81 -0.39 -10.65 2.51
C VAL A 81 -1.82 -11.09 2.26
N PHE A 82 -1.94 -12.11 1.46
CA PHE A 82 -3.20 -12.75 1.07
C PHE A 82 -3.10 -14.25 1.29
N GLU A 83 -4.19 -14.85 1.75
CA GLU A 83 -4.34 -16.30 1.84
C GLU A 83 -5.75 -16.64 1.41
N TYR A 84 -5.88 -17.53 0.45
CA TYR A 84 -7.16 -18.01 -0.06
C TYR A 84 -7.51 -19.36 0.56
N GLY A 85 -8.76 -19.54 0.99
CA GLY A 85 -9.26 -20.80 1.52
C GLY A 85 -10.47 -20.63 2.41
N GLU A 86 -11.19 -21.74 2.59
CA GLU A 86 -12.32 -21.77 3.52
C GLU A 86 -11.86 -21.47 4.96
N PHE A 87 -12.65 -20.71 5.72
CA PHE A 87 -12.30 -20.33 7.08
C PHE A 87 -12.02 -21.54 7.98
N SER A 88 -12.76 -22.63 7.80
CA SER A 88 -12.58 -23.90 8.54
C SER A 88 -11.18 -24.53 8.35
N SER A 89 -10.51 -24.25 7.22
CA SER A 89 -9.18 -24.76 6.91
C SER A 89 -8.05 -23.81 7.31
N GLN A 90 -8.36 -22.56 7.69
CA GLN A 90 -7.38 -21.56 8.05
C GLN A 90 -6.82 -21.80 9.46
N SER A 91 -5.50 -21.66 9.60
CA SER A 91 -4.85 -21.77 10.90
C SER A 91 -4.94 -20.45 11.70
N MET A 92 -4.87 -20.53 13.05
CA MET A 92 -4.73 -19.34 13.91
C MET A 92 -3.52 -18.52 13.49
N LYS A 93 -2.42 -19.17 13.12
CA LYS A 93 -1.21 -18.51 12.61
C LYS A 93 -1.47 -17.69 11.32
N THR A 94 -2.36 -18.16 10.47
CA THR A 94 -2.76 -17.42 9.26
C THR A 94 -3.55 -16.16 9.64
N ILE A 95 -4.45 -16.27 10.63
CA ILE A 95 -5.20 -15.13 11.15
C ILE A 95 -4.23 -14.07 11.68
N ASP A 96 -3.33 -14.47 12.59
CA ASP A 96 -2.33 -13.57 13.19
C ASP A 96 -1.49 -12.89 12.09
N LYS A 97 -0.94 -13.66 11.16
CA LYS A 97 -0.11 -13.16 10.06
C LYS A 97 -0.82 -12.09 9.23
N ILE A 98 -2.10 -12.32 8.88
CA ILE A 98 -2.87 -11.38 8.04
C ILE A 98 -3.23 -10.13 8.84
N ILE A 99 -3.72 -10.28 10.05
CA ILE A 99 -4.12 -9.14 10.89
C ILE A 99 -2.91 -8.32 11.33
N ASP A 100 -1.84 -8.96 11.76
CA ASP A 100 -0.63 -8.25 12.22
C ASP A 100 0.01 -7.45 11.09
N LEU A 101 0.12 -8.02 9.88
CA LEU A 101 0.73 -7.31 8.77
C LEU A 101 -0.23 -6.31 8.11
N ASN A 102 -1.41 -6.75 7.67
CA ASN A 102 -2.30 -5.91 6.87
C ASN A 102 -2.92 -4.78 7.70
N VAL A 103 -3.33 -5.05 8.93
CA VAL A 103 -4.05 -4.08 9.77
C VAL A 103 -3.09 -3.36 10.70
N LYS A 104 -2.50 -4.07 11.66
CA LYS A 104 -1.65 -3.44 12.68
C LYS A 104 -0.41 -2.80 12.05
N GLY A 105 0.27 -3.50 11.14
CA GLY A 105 1.45 -2.98 10.44
C GLY A 105 1.16 -1.70 9.67
N THR A 106 0.06 -1.67 8.94
CA THR A 106 -0.38 -0.45 8.22
C THR A 106 -0.68 0.70 9.18
N MET A 107 -1.33 0.42 10.32
CA MET A 107 -1.60 1.43 11.34
C MET A 107 -0.31 1.94 12.01
N TYR A 108 0.65 1.05 12.30
CA TYR A 108 1.96 1.44 12.88
C TYR A 108 2.73 2.37 11.94
N VAL A 109 2.83 2.00 10.66
CA VAL A 109 3.47 2.83 9.62
C VAL A 109 2.80 4.20 9.53
N THR A 110 1.48 4.23 9.44
CA THR A 110 0.73 5.49 9.34
C THR A 110 0.91 6.36 10.59
N LYS A 111 0.88 5.75 11.78
CA LYS A 111 1.10 6.45 13.04
C LYS A 111 2.51 7.03 13.16
N ALA A 112 3.53 6.25 12.78
CA ALA A 112 4.92 6.72 12.80
C ALA A 112 5.17 7.84 11.77
N ALA A 113 4.54 7.74 10.59
CA ALA A 113 4.65 8.74 9.54
C ALA A 113 3.97 10.07 9.89
N GLN A 114 2.91 10.05 10.72
CA GLN A 114 2.02 11.19 10.95
C GLN A 114 2.78 12.48 11.34
N LYS A 115 3.81 12.40 12.17
CA LYS A 115 4.62 13.55 12.59
C LYS A 115 5.53 14.14 11.49
N TYR A 116 5.67 13.43 10.39
CA TYR A 116 6.47 13.83 9.23
C TYR A 116 5.61 14.24 8.03
N LEU A 117 4.29 14.09 8.13
CA LEU A 117 3.34 14.59 7.15
C LEU A 117 3.08 16.07 7.38
N SER A 118 2.79 16.79 6.30
CA SER A 118 2.47 18.22 6.33
C SER A 118 1.39 18.57 5.31
N ARG A 119 0.94 19.83 5.34
CA ARG A 119 -0.03 20.32 4.34
C ARG A 119 0.46 20.02 2.92
N GLY A 120 -0.40 19.35 2.15
CA GLY A 120 -0.10 18.91 0.79
C GLY A 120 0.41 17.47 0.68
N SER A 121 0.76 16.82 1.80
CA SER A 121 1.09 15.39 1.80
C SER A 121 -0.09 14.54 1.36
N ASN A 122 0.21 13.42 0.70
CA ASN A 122 -0.76 12.42 0.26
C ASN A 122 -0.46 11.06 0.91
N VAL A 123 -1.48 10.44 1.49
CA VAL A 123 -1.42 9.09 2.06
C VAL A 123 -2.29 8.17 1.23
N PHE A 124 -1.69 7.15 0.64
CA PHE A 124 -2.37 6.11 -0.12
C PHE A 124 -2.44 4.82 0.68
N PHE A 125 -3.60 4.18 0.62
CA PHE A 125 -3.79 2.81 1.07
C PHE A 125 -4.08 1.94 -0.16
N ILE A 126 -3.19 0.99 -0.46
CA ILE A 126 -3.44 -0.05 -1.45
C ILE A 126 -4.29 -1.13 -0.79
N ASN A 127 -5.58 -0.97 -0.96
CA ASN A 127 -6.60 -1.81 -0.39
C ASN A 127 -6.97 -2.96 -1.35
N SER A 128 -8.22 -3.32 -1.46
CA SER A 128 -8.76 -4.33 -2.38
C SER A 128 -10.26 -4.12 -2.53
N VAL A 129 -10.85 -4.61 -3.61
CA VAL A 129 -12.31 -4.78 -3.72
C VAL A 129 -12.86 -5.68 -2.62
N ALA A 130 -12.05 -6.63 -2.10
CA ALA A 130 -12.38 -7.44 -0.92
C ALA A 130 -12.54 -6.63 0.38
N GLY A 131 -12.18 -5.35 0.39
CA GLY A 131 -12.47 -4.40 1.47
C GLY A 131 -13.82 -3.68 1.30
N LEU A 132 -14.57 -3.99 0.25
CA LEU A 132 -15.87 -3.39 -0.09
C LEU A 132 -16.96 -4.44 -0.38
N TYR A 133 -16.55 -5.65 -0.73
CA TYR A 133 -17.46 -6.74 -1.14
C TYR A 133 -17.09 -8.04 -0.44
N GLU A 134 -18.07 -8.90 -0.23
CA GLU A 134 -17.93 -10.24 0.36
C GLU A 134 -17.46 -11.22 -0.72
N ILE A 135 -16.23 -11.70 -0.59
CA ILE A 135 -15.65 -12.67 -1.53
C ILE A 135 -15.50 -14.02 -0.81
N LYS A 136 -16.12 -15.05 -1.38
CA LYS A 136 -16.04 -16.43 -0.84
C LYS A 136 -14.59 -16.88 -0.72
N ASN A 137 -14.26 -17.57 0.37
CA ASN A 137 -12.94 -18.10 0.68
C ASN A 137 -11.84 -17.03 0.96
N GLU A 138 -12.23 -15.78 1.20
CA GLU A 138 -11.32 -14.68 1.53
C GLU A 138 -11.64 -14.05 2.91
N SER A 139 -12.31 -14.75 3.80
CA SER A 139 -12.88 -14.19 5.03
C SER A 139 -11.91 -13.37 5.88
N ILE A 140 -10.68 -13.89 6.15
CA ILE A 140 -9.68 -13.21 6.97
C ILE A 140 -9.09 -12.01 6.21
N TYR A 141 -8.78 -12.21 4.94
CA TYR A 141 -8.25 -11.15 4.09
C TYR A 141 -9.27 -10.03 3.91
N ALA A 142 -10.50 -10.36 3.56
CA ALA A 142 -11.59 -9.40 3.40
C ALA A 142 -11.82 -8.62 4.70
N ALA A 143 -11.84 -9.29 5.87
CA ALA A 143 -11.94 -8.62 7.16
C ALA A 143 -10.81 -7.61 7.37
N SER A 144 -9.56 -7.98 7.04
CA SER A 144 -8.40 -7.07 7.13
C SER A 144 -8.55 -5.85 6.21
N LYS A 145 -9.07 -6.05 4.99
CA LYS A 145 -9.25 -4.99 4.00
C LYS A 145 -10.45 -4.08 4.33
N HIS A 146 -11.53 -4.61 4.89
CA HIS A 146 -12.63 -3.80 5.44
C HIS A 146 -12.17 -2.93 6.61
N ALA A 147 -11.34 -3.47 7.51
CA ALA A 147 -10.73 -2.68 8.59
C ALA A 147 -9.92 -1.51 8.04
N LEU A 148 -9.12 -1.72 6.98
CA LEU A 148 -8.36 -0.64 6.34
C LEU A 148 -9.24 0.36 5.60
N THR A 149 -10.36 -0.07 5.02
CA THR A 149 -11.35 0.84 4.39
C THR A 149 -11.89 1.83 5.41
N ALA A 150 -12.35 1.33 6.55
CA ALA A 150 -12.85 2.16 7.64
C ALA A 150 -11.75 3.09 8.19
N PHE A 151 -10.55 2.53 8.44
CA PHE A 151 -9.41 3.30 8.97
C PHE A 151 -9.01 4.44 8.03
N ALA A 152 -8.83 4.17 6.74
CA ALA A 152 -8.46 5.19 5.75
C ALA A 152 -9.53 6.30 5.62
N GLY A 153 -10.81 5.92 5.65
CA GLY A 153 -11.92 6.86 5.56
C GLY A 153 -11.96 7.83 6.75
N ILE A 154 -11.84 7.30 7.96
CA ILE A 154 -11.85 8.10 9.19
C ILE A 154 -10.60 8.97 9.28
N LEU A 155 -9.41 8.40 9.03
CA LEU A 155 -8.15 9.13 9.02
C LEU A 155 -8.17 10.32 8.05
N GLY A 156 -8.81 10.15 6.89
CA GLY A 156 -8.98 11.24 5.92
C GLY A 156 -9.80 12.41 6.45
N GLU A 157 -10.80 12.16 7.30
CA GLU A 157 -11.55 13.22 7.98
C GLU A 157 -10.72 13.87 9.09
N GLU A 158 -9.99 13.09 9.88
CA GLU A 158 -9.13 13.59 10.96
C GLU A 158 -8.01 14.50 10.43
N LEU A 159 -7.37 14.13 9.31
CA LEU A 159 -6.22 14.87 8.74
C LEU A 159 -6.62 15.99 7.76
N ARG A 160 -7.92 16.14 7.47
CA ARG A 160 -8.41 17.12 6.50
C ARG A 160 -8.05 18.56 6.85
N ASN A 161 -8.16 18.94 8.11
CA ASN A 161 -7.86 20.32 8.55
C ASN A 161 -6.35 20.62 8.47
N ASP A 162 -5.52 19.60 8.57
CA ASP A 162 -4.05 19.71 8.38
C ASP A 162 -3.67 19.81 6.90
N GLY A 163 -4.65 19.64 5.99
CA GLY A 163 -4.46 19.69 4.55
C GLY A 163 -3.73 18.47 3.98
N ILE A 164 -3.79 17.34 4.69
CA ILE A 164 -3.25 16.04 4.26
C ILE A 164 -4.37 15.28 3.56
N LYS A 165 -4.07 14.74 2.36
CA LYS A 165 -5.03 13.98 1.56
C LYS A 165 -4.86 12.49 1.83
N VAL A 166 -5.96 11.77 2.05
CA VAL A 166 -5.96 10.31 2.22
C VAL A 166 -6.81 9.69 1.12
N THR A 167 -6.23 8.74 0.39
CA THR A 167 -6.90 8.03 -0.72
C THR A 167 -6.77 6.53 -0.51
N SER A 168 -7.89 5.83 -0.51
CA SER A 168 -7.93 4.36 -0.53
C SER A 168 -8.19 3.88 -1.95
N ILE A 169 -7.26 3.11 -2.52
CA ILE A 169 -7.37 2.49 -3.85
C ILE A 169 -7.77 1.04 -3.65
N HIS A 170 -8.85 0.62 -4.30
CA HIS A 170 -9.45 -0.70 -4.20
C HIS A 170 -9.36 -1.42 -5.55
N PRO A 171 -8.22 -2.03 -5.87
CA PRO A 171 -8.11 -2.83 -7.07
C PRO A 171 -8.77 -4.20 -6.90
N GLY A 172 -9.24 -4.76 -8.00
CA GLY A 172 -9.50 -6.18 -8.17
C GLY A 172 -8.22 -7.00 -8.16
N GLY A 173 -8.23 -8.15 -8.83
CA GLY A 173 -7.02 -8.95 -9.00
C GLY A 173 -5.94 -8.21 -9.79
N ILE A 174 -4.70 -8.19 -9.29
CA ILE A 174 -3.55 -7.53 -9.94
C ILE A 174 -2.54 -8.59 -10.36
N ASP A 175 -1.96 -8.46 -11.56
CA ASP A 175 -0.89 -9.36 -12.05
C ASP A 175 0.41 -9.13 -11.25
N THR A 176 0.52 -9.87 -10.17
CA THR A 176 1.67 -9.83 -9.25
C THR A 176 2.01 -11.24 -8.79
N PRO A 177 3.20 -11.45 -8.19
CA PRO A 177 3.55 -12.73 -7.57
C PRO A 177 2.54 -13.23 -6.53
N MET A 178 1.74 -12.36 -5.94
CA MET A 178 0.67 -12.73 -4.99
C MET A 178 -0.44 -13.56 -5.67
N GLN A 179 -0.66 -13.37 -6.98
CA GLN A 179 -1.68 -14.03 -7.78
C GLN A 179 -1.14 -15.18 -8.67
N ARG A 180 0.09 -15.68 -8.40
CA ARG A 180 0.75 -16.72 -9.24
C ARG A 180 -0.09 -17.98 -9.45
N THR A 181 -0.90 -18.35 -8.49
CA THR A 181 -1.77 -19.54 -8.53
C THR A 181 -3.17 -19.26 -9.10
N ASN A 182 -3.46 -18.01 -9.47
CA ASN A 182 -4.75 -17.65 -10.04
C ASN A 182 -4.86 -18.22 -11.47
N PRO A 183 -5.88 -19.06 -11.78
CA PRO A 183 -6.05 -19.64 -13.09
C PRO A 183 -6.49 -18.60 -14.15
N ASN A 184 -7.01 -17.45 -13.73
CA ASN A 184 -7.58 -16.42 -14.61
C ASN A 184 -6.62 -15.23 -14.77
N LYS A 185 -5.35 -15.47 -15.07
CA LYS A 185 -4.32 -14.41 -15.21
C LYS A 185 -4.69 -13.34 -16.24
N ASP A 186 -5.36 -13.72 -17.32
CA ASP A 186 -5.79 -12.80 -18.39
C ASP A 186 -6.86 -11.79 -17.91
N ARG A 187 -7.39 -11.99 -16.72
CA ARG A 187 -8.41 -11.13 -16.08
C ARG A 187 -7.85 -10.19 -15.03
N LEU A 188 -6.53 -10.22 -14.80
CA LEU A 188 -5.89 -9.40 -13.80
C LEU A 188 -5.59 -8.00 -14.35
N LEU A 189 -5.63 -7.01 -13.47
CA LEU A 189 -5.16 -5.65 -13.75
C LEU A 189 -3.64 -5.62 -13.92
N ASP A 190 -3.15 -4.86 -14.88
CA ASP A 190 -1.72 -4.51 -14.96
C ASP A 190 -1.37 -3.60 -13.76
N THR A 191 -0.21 -3.80 -13.16
CA THR A 191 0.33 -2.93 -12.09
C THR A 191 0.39 -1.46 -12.51
N LYS A 192 0.52 -1.19 -13.82
CA LYS A 192 0.51 0.16 -14.38
C LYS A 192 -0.79 0.91 -14.13
N GLU A 193 -1.94 0.22 -14.07
CA GLU A 193 -3.22 0.86 -13.79
C GLU A 193 -3.21 1.50 -12.40
N ILE A 194 -2.61 0.81 -11.41
CA ILE A 194 -2.50 1.32 -10.05
C ILE A 194 -1.47 2.46 -9.97
N THR A 195 -0.31 2.30 -10.61
CA THR A 195 0.74 3.33 -10.58
C THR A 195 0.29 4.59 -11.33
N ASN A 196 -0.41 4.47 -12.45
CA ASN A 196 -1.01 5.61 -13.17
C ASN A 196 -2.09 6.31 -12.33
N THR A 197 -2.91 5.54 -11.60
CA THR A 197 -3.91 6.09 -10.70
C THR A 197 -3.26 6.92 -9.59
N ILE A 198 -2.19 6.43 -8.96
CA ILE A 198 -1.43 7.18 -7.95
C ILE A 198 -0.93 8.51 -8.54
N VAL A 199 -0.27 8.46 -9.70
CA VAL A 199 0.26 9.67 -10.36
C VAL A 199 -0.85 10.63 -10.77
N HIS A 200 -1.98 10.12 -11.25
CA HIS A 200 -3.16 10.95 -11.55
C HIS A 200 -3.64 11.71 -10.30
N VAL A 201 -3.78 11.03 -9.17
CA VAL A 201 -4.19 11.64 -7.90
C VAL A 201 -3.19 12.70 -7.44
N LEU A 202 -1.88 12.41 -7.52
CA LEU A 202 -0.81 13.32 -7.13
C LEU A 202 -0.81 14.62 -7.96
N ASN A 203 -1.15 14.54 -9.24
CA ASN A 203 -1.22 15.68 -10.15
C ASN A 203 -2.57 16.41 -10.13
N SER A 204 -3.57 15.87 -9.45
CA SER A 204 -4.90 16.44 -9.36
C SER A 204 -5.06 17.44 -8.20
N LYS A 205 -5.83 18.51 -8.45
CA LYS A 205 -6.29 19.41 -7.38
C LYS A 205 -7.44 18.81 -6.56
N ALA A 206 -8.14 17.82 -7.09
CA ALA A 206 -9.23 17.14 -6.39
C ALA A 206 -8.72 16.27 -5.24
N THR A 207 -9.61 15.96 -4.31
CA THR A 207 -9.36 14.98 -3.25
C THR A 207 -10.16 13.72 -3.57
N TYR A 208 -9.48 12.62 -3.73
CA TYR A 208 -10.08 11.32 -3.95
C TYR A 208 -10.08 10.54 -2.64
N LYS A 209 -11.25 10.13 -2.14
CA LYS A 209 -11.35 9.35 -0.91
C LYS A 209 -11.22 7.85 -1.20
N THR A 210 -11.95 7.39 -2.21
CA THR A 210 -12.03 5.97 -2.59
C THR A 210 -12.00 5.87 -4.11
N ILE A 211 -11.11 5.02 -4.63
CA ILE A 211 -11.01 4.70 -6.06
C ILE A 211 -11.13 3.19 -6.21
N LYS A 212 -12.04 2.74 -7.06
CA LYS A 212 -12.22 1.33 -7.40
C LYS A 212 -11.65 1.08 -8.79
N LEU A 213 -10.88 0.01 -8.94
CA LEU A 213 -10.30 -0.41 -10.21
C LEU A 213 -10.68 -1.87 -10.46
N PHE A 214 -11.40 -2.11 -11.53
CA PHE A 214 -11.83 -3.44 -11.96
C PHE A 214 -11.21 -3.74 -13.32
N SER A 215 -10.84 -5.00 -13.55
CA SER A 215 -10.59 -5.45 -14.92
C SER A 215 -11.91 -5.47 -15.71
N GLU A 216 -11.83 -5.44 -17.04
CA GLU A 216 -13.02 -5.52 -17.90
C GLU A 216 -13.89 -6.75 -17.59
N PHE A 217 -13.27 -7.85 -17.17
CA PHE A 217 -13.94 -9.10 -16.83
C PHE A 217 -14.62 -9.08 -15.45
N GLU A 218 -14.10 -8.32 -14.49
CA GLU A 218 -14.67 -8.21 -13.15
C GLU A 218 -15.85 -7.22 -13.11
N TRP A 219 -15.89 -6.27 -14.04
CA TRP A 219 -16.95 -5.25 -14.10
C TRP A 219 -18.33 -5.84 -14.46
N HIS A 220 -18.37 -6.98 -15.12
CA HIS A 220 -19.59 -7.62 -15.62
C HIS A 220 -20.15 -8.72 -14.68
N GLN A 221 -19.58 -8.90 -13.49
CA GLN A 221 -20.05 -9.82 -12.44
C GLN A 221 -20.74 -9.04 -11.30
#